data_9c0c2d5782f1ddd69313b422fcb98e19
#
_entry.id   9c0c2d5782f1ddd69313b422fcb98e19
#
_cell.length_a   1.000
_cell.length_b   1.000
_cell.length_c   1.000
_cell.angle_alpha   90.00
_cell.angle_beta   90.00
_cell.angle_gamma   90.00
#
_symmetry.space_group_name_H-M   'P 1'
#
loop_
_entity.id
_entity.type
_entity.pdbx_description
1 polymer ?
#
loop_
_entity_poly.entity_id
_entity_poly.type
_entity_poly.pdbx_seq_one_letter_code
_entity_poly.pdbx_strand_id
1 'polypeptide(L)'
;MRAIQRFGKQLHRLRTHRGLTQEQLAVTAGLSRTFLTRLELGQHDPSLSTLVRVAKALRVSVTELLGESASAKQWWQVGEARFATREEAEDHARIAGEMFIARYQNRPGGPERRLLPVRESK
;
A
#
# COMPACT_ATOMS: atom_id res chain seq x y z
N MET A 1 -10.18 -12.72 9.92
CA MET A 1 -8.78 -13.17 9.69
C MET A 1 -7.86 -12.43 10.65
N ARG A 2 -6.95 -13.14 11.30
CA ARG A 2 -6.00 -12.54 12.23
C ARG A 2 -4.96 -11.70 11.49
N ALA A 3 -4.38 -10.71 12.18
CA ALA A 3 -3.36 -9.84 11.62
C ALA A 3 -2.15 -10.63 11.09
N ILE A 4 -1.70 -11.65 11.81
CA ILE A 4 -0.57 -12.48 11.37
C ILE A 4 -0.88 -13.27 10.10
N GLN A 5 -2.12 -13.67 9.89
CA GLN A 5 -2.55 -14.37 8.67
C GLN A 5 -2.62 -13.41 7.49
N ARG A 6 -3.15 -12.20 7.69
CA ARG A 6 -3.15 -11.16 6.64
C ARG A 6 -1.74 -10.77 6.24
N PHE A 7 -0.88 -10.61 7.23
CA PHE A 7 0.54 -10.33 7.00
C PHE A 7 1.18 -11.45 6.17
N GLY A 8 0.96 -12.70 6.54
CA GLY A 8 1.52 -13.84 5.82
C GLY A 8 1.10 -13.89 4.36
N LYS A 9 -0.18 -13.64 4.08
CA LYS A 9 -0.70 -13.60 2.71
C LYS A 9 -0.12 -12.42 1.92
N GLN A 10 -0.01 -11.26 2.53
CA GLN A 10 0.58 -10.08 1.91
C GLN A 10 2.05 -10.29 1.61
N LEU A 11 2.78 -10.90 2.54
CA LEU A 11 4.18 -11.25 2.36
C LEU A 11 4.36 -12.19 1.16
N HIS A 12 3.55 -13.24 1.11
CA HIS A 12 3.58 -14.20 -0.02
C HIS A 12 3.30 -13.48 -1.34
N ARG A 13 2.30 -12.62 -1.38
CA ARG A 13 1.92 -11.88 -2.58
C ARG A 13 3.04 -10.95 -3.05
N LEU A 14 3.64 -10.18 -2.14
CA LEU A 14 4.73 -9.28 -2.47
C LEU A 14 5.97 -10.04 -2.95
N ARG A 15 6.29 -11.15 -2.28
CA ARG A 15 7.41 -11.99 -2.68
C ARG A 15 7.22 -12.54 -4.10
N THR A 16 6.08 -13.14 -4.37
CA THR A 16 5.79 -13.73 -5.70
C THR A 16 5.72 -12.66 -6.78
N HIS A 17 5.16 -11.49 -6.46
CA HIS A 17 5.12 -10.36 -7.39
C HIS A 17 6.53 -9.89 -7.77
N ARG A 18 7.49 -9.97 -6.83
CA ARG A 18 8.89 -9.63 -7.09
C ARG A 18 9.67 -10.76 -7.76
N GLY A 19 9.04 -11.91 -7.99
CA GLY A 19 9.69 -13.07 -8.60
C GLY A 19 10.72 -13.74 -7.71
N LEU A 20 10.63 -13.58 -6.40
CA LEU A 20 11.57 -14.17 -5.45
C LEU A 20 11.08 -15.51 -4.91
N THR A 21 12.01 -16.45 -4.74
CA THR A 21 11.73 -17.68 -3.99
C THR A 21 11.78 -17.39 -2.50
N GLN A 22 11.22 -18.29 -1.69
CA GLN A 22 11.34 -18.17 -0.22
C GLN A 22 12.79 -18.13 0.24
N GLU A 23 13.63 -18.95 -0.37
CA GLU A 23 15.05 -18.98 -0.05
C GLU A 23 15.75 -17.66 -0.39
N GLN A 24 15.48 -17.11 -1.57
CA GLN A 24 16.06 -15.83 -1.98
C GLN A 24 15.67 -14.69 -1.03
N LEU A 25 14.40 -14.61 -0.68
CA LEU A 25 13.95 -13.58 0.26
C LEU A 25 14.55 -13.79 1.65
N ALA A 26 14.59 -15.03 2.13
CA ALA A 26 15.16 -15.36 3.43
C ALA A 26 16.62 -14.93 3.51
N VAL A 27 17.43 -15.25 2.51
CA VAL A 27 18.82 -14.85 2.45
C VAL A 27 18.96 -13.34 2.48
N THR A 28 18.20 -12.63 1.65
CA THR A 28 18.27 -11.16 1.58
C THR A 28 17.83 -10.51 2.89
N ALA A 29 16.83 -11.07 3.56
CA ALA A 29 16.31 -10.54 4.82
C ALA A 29 17.12 -10.99 6.05
N GLY A 30 18.08 -11.90 5.88
CA GLY A 30 18.84 -12.44 6.99
C GLY A 30 18.03 -13.39 7.88
N LEU A 31 17.10 -14.13 7.29
CA LEU A 31 16.21 -15.07 7.97
C LEU A 31 16.44 -16.49 7.46
N SER A 32 16.03 -17.49 8.25
CA SER A 32 16.01 -18.86 7.73
C SER A 32 14.78 -19.05 6.83
N ARG A 33 14.90 -19.96 5.87
CA ARG A 33 13.77 -20.32 5.01
C ARG A 33 12.60 -20.87 5.81
N THR A 34 12.88 -21.70 6.80
CA THR A 34 11.85 -22.26 7.68
C THR A 34 11.07 -21.16 8.40
N PHE A 35 11.76 -20.16 8.93
CA PHE A 35 11.14 -19.02 9.59
C PHE A 35 10.26 -18.23 8.62
N LEU A 36 10.78 -17.94 7.41
CA LEU A 36 10.02 -17.24 6.39
C LEU A 36 8.76 -18.01 5.99
N THR A 37 8.86 -19.33 5.84
CA THR A 37 7.71 -20.18 5.55
C THR A 37 6.64 -20.05 6.62
N ARG A 38 7.03 -20.06 7.90
CA ARG A 38 6.10 -19.88 9.01
C ARG A 38 5.44 -18.51 9.00
N LEU A 39 6.18 -17.47 8.64
CA LEU A 39 5.60 -16.13 8.50
C LEU A 39 4.53 -16.10 7.40
N GLU A 40 4.80 -16.68 6.25
CA GLU A 40 3.84 -16.71 5.14
C GLU A 40 2.59 -17.53 5.48
N LEU A 41 2.74 -18.58 6.27
CA LEU A 41 1.62 -19.42 6.69
C LEU A 41 0.81 -18.83 7.86
N GLY A 42 1.23 -17.68 8.38
CA GLY A 42 0.55 -17.07 9.53
C GLY A 42 0.74 -17.83 10.84
N GLN A 43 1.84 -18.56 10.97
CA GLN A 43 2.14 -19.39 12.12
C GLN A 43 3.08 -18.74 13.13
N HIS A 44 3.56 -17.55 12.84
CA HIS A 44 4.50 -16.84 13.70
C HIS A 44 4.24 -15.34 13.64
N ASP A 45 4.28 -14.71 14.81
CA ASP A 45 4.12 -13.27 14.96
C ASP A 45 5.50 -12.60 14.83
N PRO A 46 5.77 -11.85 13.76
CA PRO A 46 7.08 -11.26 13.56
C PRO A 46 7.36 -10.12 14.53
N SER A 47 8.62 -9.99 14.93
CA SER A 47 9.08 -8.82 15.67
C SER A 47 9.15 -7.60 14.75
N LEU A 48 9.23 -6.41 15.34
CA LEU A 48 9.39 -5.17 14.57
C LEU A 48 10.67 -5.23 13.73
N SER A 49 11.78 -5.73 14.28
CA SER A 49 13.03 -5.84 13.52
C SER A 49 12.90 -6.80 12.34
N THR A 50 12.17 -7.88 12.49
CA THR A 50 11.88 -8.80 11.38
C THR A 50 11.07 -8.10 10.28
N LEU A 51 10.04 -7.33 10.65
CA LEU A 51 9.24 -6.57 9.68
C LEU A 51 10.10 -5.59 8.89
N VAL A 52 10.99 -4.88 9.56
CA VAL A 52 11.90 -3.92 8.91
C VAL A 52 12.83 -4.63 7.93
N ARG A 53 13.41 -5.77 8.33
CA ARG A 53 14.31 -6.55 7.46
C ARG A 53 13.59 -7.06 6.22
N VAL A 54 12.39 -7.60 6.38
CA VAL A 54 11.60 -8.14 5.25
C VAL A 54 11.18 -7.00 4.32
N ALA A 55 10.72 -5.89 4.87
CA ALA A 55 10.34 -4.72 4.08
C ALA A 55 11.51 -4.21 3.23
N LYS A 56 12.69 -4.09 3.82
CA LYS A 56 13.91 -3.68 3.08
C LYS A 56 14.27 -4.68 1.98
N ALA A 57 14.18 -5.97 2.27
CA ALA A 57 14.49 -7.01 1.29
C ALA A 57 13.53 -6.98 0.10
N LEU A 58 12.27 -6.65 0.34
CA LEU A 58 11.25 -6.51 -0.69
C LEU A 58 11.20 -5.12 -1.32
N ARG A 59 11.95 -4.17 -0.79
CA ARG A 59 11.94 -2.75 -1.22
C ARG A 59 10.57 -2.11 -1.12
N VAL A 60 9.88 -2.39 -0.03
CA VAL A 60 8.58 -1.79 0.28
C VAL A 60 8.64 -1.15 1.67
N SER A 61 7.67 -0.31 1.98
CA SER A 61 7.51 0.21 3.34
C SER A 61 6.93 -0.85 4.26
N VAL A 62 7.11 -0.69 5.56
CA VAL A 62 6.47 -1.57 6.55
C VAL A 62 4.95 -1.47 6.44
N THR A 63 4.43 -0.28 6.17
CA THR A 63 2.99 -0.04 5.96
C THR A 63 2.46 -0.89 4.80
N GLU A 64 3.17 -0.89 3.68
CA GLU A 64 2.81 -1.69 2.51
C GLU A 64 2.91 -3.19 2.81
N LEU A 65 3.94 -3.58 3.55
CA LEU A 65 4.13 -4.97 3.97
C LEU A 65 2.97 -5.47 4.83
N LEU A 66 2.40 -4.59 5.65
CA LEU A 66 1.25 -4.93 6.49
C LEU A 66 -0.09 -4.89 5.73
N GLY A 67 -0.05 -4.55 4.45
CA GLY A 67 -1.26 -4.47 3.64
C GLY A 67 -2.04 -3.18 3.81
N GLU A 68 -1.51 -2.27 4.59
CA GLU A 68 -2.07 -0.93 4.73
C GLU A 68 -1.36 -0.04 3.72
N SER A 69 -1.91 0.02 2.53
CA SER A 69 -1.35 0.86 1.50
C SER A 69 -1.41 2.32 1.92
N ALA A 70 -0.27 3.00 1.82
CA ALA A 70 -0.22 4.45 1.94
C ALA A 70 -0.94 5.13 0.77
N SER A 71 -1.18 4.40 -0.30
CA SER A 71 -2.16 4.79 -1.31
C SER A 71 -3.52 4.51 -0.73
N ALA A 72 -3.67 5.13 0.28
CA ALA A 72 -4.82 5.67 0.87
C ALA A 72 -6.11 4.96 0.56
N LYS A 73 -6.82 4.76 1.59
CA LYS A 73 -8.24 4.48 1.53
C LYS A 73 -8.97 5.49 0.63
N GLN A 74 -8.38 6.66 0.38
CA GLN A 74 -8.90 7.65 -0.56
C GLN A 74 -7.78 8.51 -1.16
N TRP A 75 -8.05 9.03 -2.35
CA TRP A 75 -7.18 9.99 -3.03
C TRP A 75 -8.05 10.91 -3.90
N TRP A 76 -7.46 12.01 -4.33
CA TRP A 76 -8.12 12.94 -5.24
C TRP A 76 -7.39 12.94 -6.58
N GLN A 77 -8.12 13.12 -7.65
CA GLN A 77 -7.57 13.03 -8.99
C GLN A 77 -8.11 14.15 -9.88
N VAL A 78 -7.20 14.72 -10.68
CA VAL A 78 -7.52 15.70 -11.71
C VAL A 78 -6.84 15.19 -12.99
N GLY A 79 -7.65 14.80 -13.98
CA GLY A 79 -7.11 14.13 -15.17
C GLY A 79 -6.38 12.83 -14.75
N GLU A 80 -5.10 12.75 -15.09
CA GLU A 80 -4.26 11.60 -14.70
C GLU A 80 -3.47 11.84 -13.41
N ALA A 81 -3.46 13.07 -12.90
CA ALA A 81 -2.69 13.42 -11.70
C ALA A 81 -3.44 13.03 -10.43
N ARG A 82 -2.73 12.37 -9.51
CA ARG A 82 -3.26 11.93 -8.22
C ARG A 82 -2.66 12.77 -7.10
N PHE A 83 -3.48 13.04 -6.09
CA PHE A 83 -3.11 13.86 -4.95
C PHE A 83 -3.53 13.20 -3.64
N ALA A 84 -2.73 13.37 -2.61
CA ALA A 84 -2.99 12.83 -1.28
C ALA A 84 -4.05 13.63 -0.53
N THR A 85 -4.20 14.92 -0.85
CA THR A 85 -5.16 15.80 -0.19
C THR A 85 -6.06 16.50 -1.21
N ARG A 86 -7.25 16.88 -0.75
CA ARG A 86 -8.20 17.63 -1.57
C ARG A 86 -7.63 19.01 -1.96
N GLU A 87 -6.94 19.66 -1.02
CA GLU A 87 -6.36 20.98 -1.24
C GLU A 87 -5.36 21.00 -2.40
N GLU A 88 -4.45 20.03 -2.43
CA GLU A 88 -3.49 19.89 -3.53
C GLU A 88 -4.18 19.66 -4.87
N ALA A 89 -5.21 18.81 -4.89
CA ALA A 89 -5.99 18.53 -6.09
C ALA A 89 -6.72 19.78 -6.58
N GLU A 90 -7.30 20.54 -5.65
CA GLU A 90 -8.00 21.78 -6.00
C GLU A 90 -7.05 22.85 -6.54
N ASP A 91 -5.86 22.99 -5.97
CA ASP A 91 -4.84 23.92 -6.45
C ASP A 91 -4.43 23.57 -7.88
N HIS A 92 -4.19 22.30 -8.16
CA HIS A 92 -3.87 21.84 -9.51
C HIS A 92 -5.04 22.09 -10.47
N ALA A 93 -6.26 21.80 -10.05
CA ALA A 93 -7.45 21.99 -10.87
C ALA A 93 -7.66 23.45 -11.24
N ARG A 94 -7.43 24.40 -10.32
CA ARG A 94 -7.54 25.84 -10.59
C ARG A 94 -6.54 26.28 -11.65
N ILE A 95 -5.30 25.79 -11.57
CA ILE A 95 -4.26 26.11 -12.55
C ILE A 95 -4.62 25.53 -13.92
N ALA A 96 -5.18 24.30 -13.94
CA ALA A 96 -5.57 23.63 -15.17
C ALA A 96 -6.92 24.10 -15.74
N GLY A 97 -7.64 24.98 -15.02
CA GLY A 97 -8.95 25.45 -15.43
C GLY A 97 -10.08 24.45 -15.25
N GLU A 98 -9.88 23.45 -14.40
CA GLU A 98 -10.89 22.44 -14.10
C GLU A 98 -11.83 22.90 -12.99
N MET A 99 -13.12 22.60 -13.14
CA MET A 99 -14.15 23.00 -12.19
C MET A 99 -14.46 21.91 -11.16
N PHE A 100 -14.06 20.68 -11.43
CA PHE A 100 -14.35 19.52 -10.59
C PHE A 100 -13.09 18.69 -10.39
N ILE A 101 -13.04 18.03 -9.23
CA ILE A 101 -12.02 17.03 -8.92
C ILE A 101 -12.74 15.71 -8.61
N ALA A 102 -12.07 14.60 -8.86
CA ALA A 102 -12.61 13.29 -8.51
C ALA A 102 -12.00 12.81 -7.20
N ARG A 103 -12.86 12.47 -6.25
CA ARG A 103 -12.44 11.77 -5.04
C ARG A 103 -12.66 10.28 -5.25
N TYR A 104 -11.62 9.51 -5.06
CA TYR A 104 -11.69 8.05 -5.06
C TYR A 104 -11.56 7.54 -3.64
N GLN A 105 -12.36 6.57 -3.30
CA GLN A 105 -12.31 5.91 -2.00
C GLN A 105 -12.38 4.42 -2.21
N ASN A 106 -11.40 3.69 -1.67
CA ASN A 106 -11.41 2.24 -1.77
C ASN A 106 -12.54 1.66 -0.92
N ARG A 107 -13.34 0.82 -1.54
CA ARG A 107 -14.46 0.10 -0.92
C ARG A 107 -14.38 -1.37 -1.28
N PRO A 108 -15.00 -2.26 -0.50
CA PRO A 108 -15.18 -3.64 -0.93
C PRO A 108 -15.90 -3.66 -2.29
N GLY A 109 -15.34 -4.34 -3.27
CA GLY A 109 -15.88 -4.38 -4.61
C GLY A 109 -15.29 -3.37 -5.59
N GLY A 110 -14.38 -2.51 -5.14
CA GLY A 110 -13.66 -1.57 -5.99
C GLY A 110 -13.75 -0.12 -5.52
N PRO A 111 -12.98 0.77 -6.13
CA PRO A 111 -12.98 2.17 -5.73
C PRO A 111 -14.28 2.88 -6.12
N GLU A 112 -14.83 3.60 -5.18
CA GLU A 112 -15.96 4.51 -5.40
C GLU A 112 -15.41 5.85 -5.88
N ARG A 113 -15.98 6.39 -6.95
CA ARG A 113 -15.62 7.68 -7.51
C ARG A 113 -16.73 8.69 -7.25
N ARG A 114 -16.35 9.86 -6.76
CA ARG A 114 -17.30 10.98 -6.58
C ARG A 114 -16.70 12.25 -7.13
N LEU A 115 -17.45 12.98 -7.95
CA LEU A 115 -17.06 14.31 -8.41
C LEU A 115 -17.39 15.35 -7.34
N LEU A 116 -16.43 16.22 -7.07
CA LEU A 116 -16.57 17.32 -6.12
C LEU A 116 -16.25 18.63 -6.82
N PRO A 117 -17.01 19.70 -6.55
CA PRO A 117 -16.67 21.00 -7.11
C PRO A 117 -15.38 21.52 -6.48
N VAL A 118 -14.61 22.22 -7.29
CA VAL A 118 -13.41 22.92 -6.81
C VAL A 118 -13.88 24.11 -5.98
N ARG A 119 -13.43 24.18 -4.73
CA ARG A 119 -13.77 25.27 -3.83
C ARG A 119 -12.96 26.52 -4.19
N GLU A 120 -13.52 27.68 -3.88
CA GLU A 120 -12.78 28.92 -4.09
C GLU A 120 -11.57 29.00 -3.17
N SER A 121 -10.48 29.58 -3.68
CA SER A 121 -9.29 29.85 -2.90
C SER A 121 -9.60 30.94 -1.86
N LYS A 122 -9.20 30.70 -0.63
CA LYS A 122 -9.33 31.74 0.41
C LYS A 122 -8.31 32.85 0.22
#